data_c5d307759ad6699ef62678434b2b9d89
#
_entry.id   c5d307759ad6699ef62678434b2b9d89
#
_cell.length_a   1.000
_cell.length_b   1.000
_cell.length_c   1.000
_cell.angle_alpha   90.00
_cell.angle_beta   90.00
_cell.angle_gamma   90.00
#
_symmetry.space_group_name_H-M   'P 1'
#
loop_
_entity.id
_entity.type
_entity.pdbx_description
1 polymer ?
#
loop_
_entity_poly.entity_id
_entity_poly.type
_entity_poly.pdbx_seq_one_letter_code
_entity_poly.pdbx_strand_id
1 'polypeptide(L)'
;MRINHNISSMVTQGSLFKVNRDMSKSLEKLSTGLRINSAADDAAGLGVSENLRTQVKGTAQAKRNAMDGIAAISVAEGAANEISDILQRMRELAIQSSNDTLTGTERAYTNQEFTALKNEIDRIAEVTNYNRQKLLSSGGSRFGEGTTGSAIWVDANAVYGADSITVTIDTLTTSTSGGIGVEGLDLSSQSNSASAISTLDTAIDSVNTMRSDMGAFVNRIEHAINNLTTSNTNQQAAESLIRDVDFAHETARFTRNQILTQSATAMLSQANMVPQGVLQLLG
;
A
#
# COMPACT_ATOMS: atom_id res chain seq x y z
N MET A 1 -49.18 -55.44 6.05
CA MET A 1 -48.89 -54.13 6.64
C MET A 1 -48.36 -54.26 8.03
N ARG A 2 -47.32 -53.47 8.43
CA ARG A 2 -46.75 -53.55 9.78
C ARG A 2 -47.24 -52.35 10.57
N ILE A 3 -48.05 -52.56 11.61
CA ILE A 3 -48.74 -51.49 12.38
C ILE A 3 -47.74 -50.80 13.33
N ASN A 4 -46.83 -51.59 13.96
CA ASN A 4 -45.88 -51.06 14.94
C ASN A 4 -44.72 -50.22 14.36
N HIS A 5 -44.44 -50.29 13.05
CA HIS A 5 -43.38 -49.53 12.40
C HIS A 5 -43.85 -48.95 11.07
N ASN A 6 -44.10 -47.65 11.04
CA ASN A 6 -44.49 -46.94 9.83
C ASN A 6 -43.23 -46.53 9.04
N ILE A 7 -42.73 -47.45 8.21
CA ILE A 7 -41.51 -47.20 7.38
C ILE A 7 -41.70 -46.04 6.44
N SER A 8 -42.89 -45.86 5.86
CA SER A 8 -43.17 -44.74 4.93
C SER A 8 -43.03 -43.39 5.64
N SER A 9 -43.55 -43.27 6.89
CA SER A 9 -43.40 -42.06 7.70
C SER A 9 -41.92 -41.78 8.07
N MET A 10 -41.18 -42.83 8.45
CA MET A 10 -39.75 -42.70 8.78
C MET A 10 -38.92 -42.25 7.61
N VAL A 11 -39.15 -42.79 6.40
CA VAL A 11 -38.48 -42.38 5.16
C VAL A 11 -38.82 -40.92 4.82
N THR A 12 -40.09 -40.54 4.91
CA THR A 12 -40.54 -39.16 4.62
C THR A 12 -39.97 -38.17 5.66
N GLN A 13 -39.89 -38.53 6.93
CA GLN A 13 -39.30 -37.73 8.00
C GLN A 13 -37.80 -37.54 7.76
N GLY A 14 -37.07 -38.61 7.38
CA GLY A 14 -35.66 -38.52 7.00
C GLY A 14 -35.41 -37.59 5.79
N SER A 15 -36.30 -37.63 4.78
CA SER A 15 -36.26 -36.76 3.62
C SER A 15 -36.55 -35.31 4.02
N LEU A 16 -37.56 -35.05 4.86
CA LEU A 16 -37.87 -33.73 5.37
C LEU A 16 -36.70 -33.12 6.16
N PHE A 17 -36.03 -33.90 7.01
CA PHE A 17 -34.84 -33.44 7.74
C PHE A 17 -33.72 -33.02 6.80
N LYS A 18 -33.48 -33.83 5.75
CA LYS A 18 -32.45 -33.50 4.73
C LYS A 18 -32.78 -32.23 3.97
N VAL A 19 -34.01 -32.06 3.51
CA VAL A 19 -34.45 -30.87 2.77
C VAL A 19 -34.39 -29.61 3.67
N ASN A 20 -34.79 -29.69 4.94
CA ASN A 20 -34.67 -28.56 5.87
C ASN A 20 -33.23 -28.17 6.12
N ARG A 21 -32.30 -29.12 6.24
CA ARG A 21 -30.87 -28.86 6.36
C ARG A 21 -30.32 -28.16 5.10
N ASP A 22 -30.70 -28.65 3.92
CA ASP A 22 -30.26 -28.08 2.65
C ASP A 22 -30.85 -26.67 2.43
N MET A 23 -32.09 -26.44 2.87
CA MET A 23 -32.72 -25.12 2.88
C MET A 23 -32.00 -24.14 3.82
N SER A 24 -31.62 -24.57 5.02
CA SER A 24 -30.86 -23.75 5.98
C SER A 24 -29.49 -23.37 5.41
N LYS A 25 -28.80 -24.29 4.72
CA LYS A 25 -27.53 -24.00 4.03
C LYS A 25 -27.70 -23.00 2.89
N SER A 26 -28.76 -23.12 2.09
CA SER A 26 -29.05 -22.15 1.05
C SER A 26 -29.35 -20.77 1.63
N LEU A 27 -30.08 -20.70 2.74
CA LEU A 27 -30.35 -19.45 3.44
C LEU A 27 -29.07 -18.80 3.97
N GLU A 28 -28.16 -19.58 4.55
CA GLU A 28 -26.86 -19.10 5.01
C GLU A 28 -26.06 -18.50 3.86
N LYS A 29 -25.96 -19.20 2.73
CA LYS A 29 -25.24 -18.73 1.54
C LYS A 29 -25.84 -17.45 0.95
N LEU A 30 -27.17 -17.36 0.88
CA LEU A 30 -27.88 -16.17 0.42
C LEU A 30 -27.72 -14.99 1.38
N SER A 31 -27.66 -15.25 2.69
CA SER A 31 -27.49 -14.22 3.72
C SER A 31 -26.07 -13.67 3.76
N THR A 32 -25.06 -14.51 3.58
CA THR A 32 -23.64 -14.10 3.59
C THR A 32 -23.15 -13.59 2.25
N GLY A 33 -23.84 -13.96 1.15
CA GLY A 33 -23.39 -13.72 -0.22
C GLY A 33 -22.22 -14.63 -0.63
N LEU A 34 -21.87 -15.62 0.21
CA LEU A 34 -20.71 -16.49 -0.01
C LEU A 34 -21.15 -17.93 -0.29
N ARG A 35 -20.54 -18.57 -1.27
CA ARG A 35 -20.69 -19.99 -1.59
C ARG A 35 -20.01 -20.87 -0.57
N ILE A 36 -18.84 -20.43 -0.06
CA ILE A 36 -18.00 -21.15 0.91
C ILE A 36 -18.00 -20.33 2.20
N ASN A 37 -18.73 -20.81 3.21
CA ASN A 37 -18.80 -20.19 4.54
C ASN A 37 -17.94 -20.94 5.55
N SER A 38 -17.81 -22.26 5.39
CA SER A 38 -17.09 -23.12 6.32
C SER A 38 -16.19 -24.11 5.59
N ALA A 39 -15.21 -24.66 6.30
CA ALA A 39 -14.34 -25.72 5.77
C ALA A 39 -15.11 -27.01 5.38
N ALA A 40 -16.34 -27.19 5.89
CA ALA A 40 -17.21 -28.29 5.54
C ALA A 40 -17.85 -28.13 4.16
N ASP A 41 -17.91 -26.92 3.61
CA ASP A 41 -18.45 -26.67 2.26
C ASP A 41 -17.42 -26.97 1.18
N ASP A 42 -16.17 -26.49 1.36
CA ASP A 42 -15.03 -26.76 0.49
C ASP A 42 -13.73 -26.38 1.21
N ALA A 43 -13.00 -27.35 1.73
CA ALA A 43 -11.77 -27.11 2.48
C ALA A 43 -10.63 -26.57 1.60
N ALA A 44 -10.54 -27.06 0.34
CA ALA A 44 -9.51 -26.62 -0.60
C ALA A 44 -9.79 -25.20 -1.10
N GLY A 45 -11.03 -24.92 -1.52
CA GLY A 45 -11.46 -23.60 -1.96
C GLY A 45 -11.35 -22.55 -0.84
N LEU A 46 -11.66 -22.91 0.40
CA LEU A 46 -11.46 -22.01 1.55
C LEU A 46 -9.99 -21.68 1.74
N GLY A 47 -9.08 -22.68 1.72
CA GLY A 47 -7.65 -22.44 1.87
C GLY A 47 -7.08 -21.51 0.78
N VAL A 48 -7.46 -21.73 -0.49
CA VAL A 48 -7.03 -20.86 -1.60
C VAL A 48 -7.61 -19.46 -1.46
N SER A 49 -8.91 -19.33 -1.12
CA SER A 49 -9.55 -18.01 -0.98
C SER A 49 -8.96 -17.19 0.18
N GLU A 50 -8.62 -17.81 1.30
CA GLU A 50 -7.98 -17.12 2.43
C GLU A 50 -6.54 -16.67 2.09
N ASN A 51 -5.80 -17.45 1.31
CA ASN A 51 -4.49 -17.03 0.79
C ASN A 51 -4.62 -15.83 -0.14
N LEU A 52 -5.55 -15.88 -1.11
CA LEU A 52 -5.83 -14.75 -2.00
C LEU A 52 -6.27 -13.50 -1.22
N ARG A 53 -7.14 -13.66 -0.24
CA ARG A 53 -7.59 -12.58 0.63
C ARG A 53 -6.44 -11.95 1.43
N THR A 54 -5.51 -12.76 1.91
CA THR A 54 -4.30 -12.27 2.59
C THR A 54 -3.44 -11.45 1.63
N GLN A 55 -3.26 -11.93 0.40
CA GLN A 55 -2.52 -11.19 -0.64
C GLN A 55 -3.23 -9.89 -1.04
N VAL A 56 -4.55 -9.90 -1.25
CA VAL A 56 -5.36 -8.69 -1.53
C VAL A 56 -5.18 -7.63 -0.45
N LYS A 57 -5.24 -8.03 0.83
CA LYS A 57 -5.01 -7.09 1.94
C LYS A 57 -3.57 -6.61 1.99
N GLY A 58 -2.60 -7.49 1.74
CA GLY A 58 -1.18 -7.17 1.69
C GLY A 58 -0.84 -6.18 0.58
N THR A 59 -1.30 -6.44 -0.65
CA THR A 59 -1.08 -5.54 -1.80
C THR A 59 -1.77 -4.20 -1.62
N ALA A 60 -2.95 -4.15 -0.99
CA ALA A 60 -3.62 -2.91 -0.65
C ALA A 60 -2.83 -2.08 0.39
N GLN A 61 -2.18 -2.73 1.36
CA GLN A 61 -1.30 -2.04 2.32
C GLN A 61 0.00 -1.60 1.64
N ALA A 62 0.61 -2.44 0.81
CA ALA A 62 1.81 -2.11 0.04
C ALA A 62 1.59 -0.87 -0.85
N LYS A 63 0.42 -0.75 -1.47
CA LYS A 63 0.03 0.44 -2.22
C LYS A 63 0.00 1.70 -1.35
N ARG A 64 -0.54 1.64 -0.13
CA ARG A 64 -0.53 2.77 0.81
C ARG A 64 0.90 3.14 1.21
N ASN A 65 1.73 2.14 1.54
CA ASN A 65 3.14 2.36 1.86
C ASN A 65 3.90 3.04 0.70
N ALA A 66 3.61 2.63 -0.54
CA ALA A 66 4.17 3.24 -1.74
C ALA A 66 3.77 4.72 -1.89
N MET A 67 2.49 5.05 -1.65
CA MET A 67 2.00 6.43 -1.66
C MET A 67 2.65 7.29 -0.57
N ASP A 68 2.81 6.75 0.64
CA ASP A 68 3.52 7.42 1.74
C ASP A 68 4.99 7.67 1.37
N GLY A 69 5.64 6.71 0.68
CA GLY A 69 6.99 6.87 0.17
C GLY A 69 7.10 8.01 -0.86
N ILE A 70 6.17 8.08 -1.81
CA ILE A 70 6.12 9.19 -2.78
C ILE A 70 5.94 10.54 -2.05
N ALA A 71 5.05 10.61 -1.06
CA ALA A 71 4.85 11.82 -0.30
C ALA A 71 6.13 12.29 0.42
N ALA A 72 6.87 11.36 1.03
CA ALA A 72 8.14 11.67 1.67
C ALA A 72 9.20 12.19 0.66
N ILE A 73 9.31 11.54 -0.51
CA ILE A 73 10.23 11.95 -1.57
C ILE A 73 9.84 13.34 -2.12
N SER A 74 8.55 13.62 -2.32
CA SER A 74 8.08 14.91 -2.81
C SER A 74 8.39 16.07 -1.84
N VAL A 75 8.33 15.82 -0.52
CA VAL A 75 8.74 16.81 0.48
C VAL A 75 10.25 17.09 0.38
N ALA A 76 11.05 16.03 0.22
CA ALA A 76 12.51 16.17 0.04
C ALA A 76 12.87 16.92 -1.25
N GLU A 77 12.19 16.60 -2.36
CA GLU A 77 12.39 17.25 -3.66
C GLU A 77 12.03 18.74 -3.60
N GLY A 78 10.91 19.10 -2.96
CA GLY A 78 10.54 20.50 -2.78
C GLY A 78 11.61 21.29 -2.05
N ALA A 79 12.15 20.75 -0.96
CA ALA A 79 13.24 21.40 -0.22
C ALA A 79 14.55 21.44 -1.03
N ALA A 80 14.87 20.40 -1.80
CA ALA A 80 16.03 20.37 -2.67
C ALA A 80 15.94 21.41 -3.80
N ASN A 81 14.73 21.71 -4.28
CA ASN A 81 14.50 22.77 -5.26
C ASN A 81 14.85 24.14 -4.69
N GLU A 82 14.38 24.48 -3.48
CA GLU A 82 14.72 25.72 -2.79
C GLU A 82 16.24 25.85 -2.54
N ILE A 83 16.89 24.74 -2.15
CA ILE A 83 18.35 24.72 -1.99
C ILE A 83 19.06 24.98 -3.33
N SER A 84 18.56 24.45 -4.44
CA SER A 84 19.10 24.71 -5.77
C SER A 84 19.00 26.20 -6.14
N ASP A 85 17.87 26.84 -5.87
CA ASP A 85 17.68 28.25 -6.14
C ASP A 85 18.61 29.13 -5.28
N ILE A 86 18.79 28.76 -4.01
CA ILE A 86 19.75 29.43 -3.13
C ILE A 86 21.20 29.26 -3.65
N LEU A 87 21.60 28.08 -4.09
CA LEU A 87 22.93 27.85 -4.65
C LEU A 87 23.18 28.67 -5.93
N GLN A 88 22.17 28.82 -6.79
CA GLN A 88 22.24 29.69 -7.95
C GLN A 88 22.44 31.15 -7.54
N ARG A 89 21.72 31.64 -6.53
CA ARG A 89 21.90 32.97 -5.97
C ARG A 89 23.30 33.16 -5.38
N MET A 90 23.81 32.17 -4.66
CA MET A 90 25.18 32.17 -4.13
C MET A 90 26.21 32.24 -5.25
N ARG A 91 25.97 31.55 -6.38
CA ARG A 91 26.82 31.60 -7.57
C ARG A 91 26.84 33.00 -8.21
N GLU A 92 25.69 33.66 -8.30
CA GLU A 92 25.61 35.07 -8.76
C GLU A 92 26.46 35.99 -7.89
N LEU A 93 26.34 35.85 -6.55
CA LEU A 93 27.16 36.64 -5.62
C LEU A 93 28.64 36.37 -5.75
N ALA A 94 29.03 35.10 -6.00
CA ALA A 94 30.44 34.73 -6.23
C ALA A 94 30.99 35.34 -7.52
N ILE A 95 30.19 35.34 -8.61
CA ILE A 95 30.55 36.03 -9.85
C ILE A 95 30.68 37.54 -9.64
N GLN A 96 29.73 38.16 -8.93
CA GLN A 96 29.78 39.56 -8.61
C GLN A 96 31.02 39.91 -7.78
N SER A 97 31.35 39.13 -6.76
CA SER A 97 32.49 39.38 -5.88
C SER A 97 33.85 39.06 -6.56
N SER A 98 33.89 38.28 -7.62
CA SER A 98 35.09 38.02 -8.41
C SER A 98 35.49 39.19 -9.29
N ASN A 99 34.63 40.18 -9.48
CA ASN A 99 34.92 41.37 -10.29
C ASN A 99 35.90 42.31 -9.55
N ASP A 100 36.91 42.80 -10.25
CA ASP A 100 37.94 43.67 -9.71
C ASP A 100 37.50 45.12 -9.48
N THR A 101 36.28 45.47 -9.93
CA THR A 101 35.68 46.80 -9.68
C THR A 101 35.18 46.95 -8.25
N LEU A 102 34.99 45.86 -7.49
CA LEU A 102 34.53 45.89 -6.11
C LEU A 102 35.74 46.12 -5.16
N THR A 103 35.54 47.01 -4.21
CA THR A 103 36.45 47.20 -3.08
C THR A 103 36.31 46.06 -2.03
N GLY A 104 37.27 45.93 -1.12
CA GLY A 104 37.20 44.95 -0.04
C GLY A 104 35.99 45.13 0.85
N THR A 105 35.50 46.37 1.04
CA THR A 105 34.30 46.64 1.84
C THR A 105 33.02 46.17 1.13
N GLU A 106 32.94 46.37 -0.18
CA GLU A 106 31.79 45.88 -0.98
C GLU A 106 31.75 44.35 -1.07
N ARG A 107 32.92 43.71 -1.19
CA ARG A 107 33.01 42.23 -1.09
C ARG A 107 32.59 41.73 0.29
N ALA A 108 32.85 42.48 1.37
CA ALA A 108 32.37 42.08 2.71
C ALA A 108 30.82 42.11 2.80
N TYR A 109 30.14 43.02 2.09
CA TYR A 109 28.66 43.01 2.03
C TYR A 109 28.13 41.82 1.26
N THR A 110 28.72 41.50 0.10
CA THR A 110 28.32 40.30 -0.64
C THR A 110 28.58 39.02 0.14
N ASN A 111 29.68 38.95 0.89
CA ASN A 111 30.00 37.81 1.76
C ASN A 111 29.03 37.68 2.95
N GLN A 112 28.51 38.76 3.45
CA GLN A 112 27.46 38.75 4.49
C GLN A 112 26.19 38.09 3.97
N GLU A 113 25.69 38.46 2.78
CA GLU A 113 24.55 37.81 2.14
C GLU A 113 24.84 36.32 1.87
N PHE A 114 26.02 36.03 1.32
CA PHE A 114 26.45 34.68 1.04
C PHE A 114 26.46 33.77 2.28
N THR A 115 26.93 34.29 3.42
CA THR A 115 26.93 33.57 4.71
C THR A 115 25.49 33.36 5.22
N ALA A 116 24.61 34.34 5.06
CA ALA A 116 23.20 34.18 5.41
C ALA A 116 22.51 33.07 4.57
N LEU A 117 22.82 33.02 3.28
CA LEU A 117 22.31 31.97 2.38
C LEU A 117 22.84 30.58 2.74
N LYS A 118 24.12 30.46 3.14
CA LYS A 118 24.66 29.16 3.67
C LYS A 118 23.87 28.69 4.88
N ASN A 119 23.66 29.60 5.84
CA ASN A 119 22.89 29.25 7.05
C ASN A 119 21.44 28.87 6.72
N GLU A 120 20.86 29.46 5.66
CA GLU A 120 19.51 29.12 5.24
C GLU A 120 19.44 27.73 4.59
N ILE A 121 20.46 27.32 3.83
CA ILE A 121 20.58 25.93 3.31
C ILE A 121 20.57 24.94 4.47
N ASP A 122 21.43 25.18 5.48
CA ASP A 122 21.49 24.29 6.65
C ASP A 122 20.16 24.26 7.42
N ARG A 123 19.51 25.42 7.58
CA ARG A 123 18.19 25.50 8.20
C ARG A 123 17.13 24.70 7.43
N ILE A 124 17.09 24.82 6.11
CA ILE A 124 16.15 24.07 5.25
C ILE A 124 16.43 22.58 5.40
N ALA A 125 17.68 22.16 5.30
CA ALA A 125 18.07 20.77 5.41
C ALA A 125 17.70 20.18 6.80
N GLU A 126 17.80 20.98 7.86
CA GLU A 126 17.52 20.53 9.22
C GLU A 126 16.03 20.52 9.56
N VAL A 127 15.24 21.46 9.05
CA VAL A 127 13.79 21.58 9.29
C VAL A 127 12.99 20.60 8.45
N THR A 128 13.51 20.24 7.26
CA THR A 128 12.80 19.35 6.34
C THR A 128 12.68 17.95 6.92
N ASN A 129 11.46 17.59 7.31
CA ASN A 129 11.17 16.29 7.90
C ASN A 129 9.82 15.75 7.40
N TYR A 130 9.69 14.43 7.42
CA TYR A 130 8.45 13.71 7.18
C TYR A 130 8.21 12.76 8.35
N ASN A 131 7.09 12.89 9.03
CA ASN A 131 6.75 12.11 10.22
C ASN A 131 7.88 12.11 11.30
N ARG A 132 8.50 13.28 11.57
CA ARG A 132 9.61 13.48 12.48
C ARG A 132 10.93 12.81 12.08
N GLN A 133 11.00 12.21 10.91
CA GLN A 133 12.25 11.71 10.32
C GLN A 133 12.83 12.81 9.42
N LYS A 134 14.08 13.18 9.64
CA LYS A 134 14.79 14.14 8.80
C LYS A 134 15.02 13.52 7.41
N LEU A 135 14.92 14.35 6.37
CA LEU A 135 15.08 13.89 4.99
C LEU A 135 16.44 14.27 4.40
N LEU A 136 16.93 15.48 4.71
CA LEU A 136 18.10 16.10 4.04
C LEU A 136 19.27 16.38 4.98
N SER A 137 19.14 16.17 6.29
CA SER A 137 20.18 16.46 7.29
C SER A 137 20.87 15.19 7.77
N SER A 138 22.14 15.26 8.10
CA SER A 138 22.90 14.19 8.77
C SER A 138 22.63 14.23 10.27
N GLY A 139 22.00 13.17 10.80
CA GLY A 139 21.86 12.96 12.25
C GLY A 139 20.43 12.70 12.72
N GLY A 140 20.30 11.78 13.67
CA GLY A 140 19.01 11.32 14.19
C GLY A 140 18.37 10.24 13.32
N SER A 141 17.07 9.99 13.52
CA SER A 141 16.30 9.08 12.68
C SER A 141 16.04 9.73 11.32
N ARG A 142 16.73 9.25 10.30
CA ARG A 142 16.69 9.79 8.95
C ARG A 142 16.06 8.79 7.97
N PHE A 143 15.18 9.29 7.12
CA PHE A 143 14.68 8.52 5.98
C PHE A 143 15.74 8.50 4.87
N GLY A 144 16.08 7.31 4.39
CA GLY A 144 17.07 7.16 3.29
C GLY A 144 18.53 7.19 3.73
N GLU A 145 18.87 7.01 5.02
CA GLU A 145 20.22 7.13 5.54
C GLU A 145 21.17 6.04 5.06
N GLY A 146 22.37 6.47 4.64
CA GLY A 146 23.52 5.61 4.37
C GLY A 146 23.38 4.77 3.09
N THR A 147 24.35 3.86 2.90
CA THR A 147 24.39 2.94 1.75
C THR A 147 23.25 1.92 1.73
N THR A 148 22.52 1.78 2.83
CA THR A 148 21.41 0.82 2.96
C THR A 148 20.06 1.45 2.61
N GLY A 149 19.94 2.79 2.65
CA GLY A 149 18.69 3.52 2.33
C GLY A 149 17.48 3.12 3.21
N SER A 150 16.33 3.69 2.91
CA SER A 150 15.05 3.27 3.51
C SER A 150 14.28 2.37 2.57
N ALA A 151 13.90 1.20 3.03
CA ALA A 151 13.14 0.23 2.26
C ALA A 151 11.63 0.55 2.34
N ILE A 152 11.02 0.90 1.21
CA ILE A 152 9.57 1.02 1.07
C ILE A 152 9.04 -0.34 0.62
N TRP A 153 8.21 -0.98 1.45
CA TRP A 153 7.59 -2.26 1.13
C TRP A 153 6.46 -2.08 0.13
N VAL A 154 6.65 -2.69 -1.06
CA VAL A 154 5.76 -2.54 -2.22
C VAL A 154 5.17 -3.87 -2.67
N ASP A 155 5.19 -4.91 -1.82
CA ASP A 155 4.50 -6.18 -2.07
C ASP A 155 3.94 -6.77 -0.78
N ALA A 156 3.11 -7.81 -0.92
CA ALA A 156 2.47 -8.54 0.17
C ALA A 156 3.37 -9.60 0.80
N ASN A 157 4.48 -9.97 0.17
CA ASN A 157 5.41 -11.00 0.60
C ASN A 157 6.51 -10.42 1.50
N ALA A 158 7.40 -11.25 2.03
CA ALA A 158 8.41 -10.87 3.00
C ALA A 158 9.85 -11.03 2.47
N VAL A 159 10.06 -10.94 1.15
CA VAL A 159 11.40 -11.08 0.54
C VAL A 159 12.06 -9.70 0.46
N TYR A 160 12.96 -9.41 1.41
CA TYR A 160 13.74 -8.18 1.41
C TYR A 160 14.54 -8.04 0.10
N GLY A 161 14.46 -6.87 -0.54
CA GLY A 161 15.15 -6.57 -1.81
C GLY A 161 14.34 -6.90 -3.07
N ALA A 162 13.44 -7.89 -3.05
CA ALA A 162 12.50 -8.15 -4.14
C ALA A 162 11.17 -7.39 -3.94
N ASP A 163 10.67 -7.40 -2.71
CA ASP A 163 9.38 -6.82 -2.34
C ASP A 163 9.50 -5.39 -1.77
N SER A 164 10.70 -4.82 -1.79
CA SER A 164 10.99 -3.46 -1.32
C SER A 164 11.75 -2.64 -2.33
N ILE A 165 11.43 -1.35 -2.42
CA ILE A 165 12.20 -0.36 -3.15
C ILE A 165 13.05 0.41 -2.13
N THR A 166 14.36 0.29 -2.25
CA THR A 166 15.30 1.05 -1.42
C THR A 166 15.43 2.44 -2.00
N VAL A 167 15.16 3.46 -1.18
CA VAL A 167 15.33 4.87 -1.51
C VAL A 167 16.51 5.39 -0.72
N THR A 168 17.47 5.99 -1.41
CA THR A 168 18.62 6.68 -0.83
C THR A 168 18.49 8.17 -1.12
N ILE A 169 18.64 8.99 -0.08
CA ILE A 169 18.64 10.46 -0.20
C ILE A 169 19.94 10.94 0.45
N ASP A 170 20.77 11.66 -0.28
CA ASP A 170 21.98 12.23 0.27
C ASP A 170 21.72 13.46 1.14
N THR A 171 22.68 13.83 1.98
CA THR A 171 22.56 15.04 2.80
C THR A 171 22.78 16.29 1.96
N LEU A 172 21.96 17.31 2.18
CA LEU A 172 22.10 18.63 1.54
C LEU A 172 22.53 19.72 2.52
N THR A 173 23.28 19.36 3.56
CA THR A 173 23.91 20.35 4.46
C THR A 173 25.10 20.98 3.79
N THR A 174 25.49 22.17 4.20
CA THR A 174 26.69 22.88 3.68
C THR A 174 28.00 22.16 4.00
N SER A 175 27.99 21.19 4.91
CA SER A 175 29.15 20.47 5.42
C SER A 175 30.02 19.86 4.31
N THR A 176 31.32 19.97 4.47
CA THR A 176 32.34 19.36 3.60
C THR A 176 32.42 17.84 3.76
N SER A 177 32.02 17.31 4.94
CA SER A 177 32.01 15.88 5.21
C SER A 177 30.59 15.34 5.18
N GLY A 178 30.16 14.82 4.02
CA GLY A 178 28.84 14.19 3.81
C GLY A 178 27.73 15.16 3.40
N GLY A 179 28.03 16.42 3.06
CA GLY A 179 27.09 17.40 2.50
C GLY A 179 27.56 17.89 1.12
N ILE A 180 27.03 19.06 0.70
CA ILE A 180 27.33 19.66 -0.61
C ILE A 180 28.66 20.40 -0.66
N GLY A 181 29.43 20.46 0.44
CA GLY A 181 30.81 20.96 0.47
C GLY A 181 31.01 22.47 0.39
N VAL A 182 29.99 23.28 0.70
CA VAL A 182 30.04 24.75 0.56
C VAL A 182 30.34 25.47 1.88
N GLU A 183 30.56 24.75 3.00
CA GLU A 183 30.78 25.31 4.33
C GLU A 183 31.94 26.31 4.39
N GLY A 184 33.11 25.91 3.82
CA GLY A 184 34.33 26.69 3.86
C GLY A 184 34.45 27.82 2.85
N LEU A 185 33.43 28.07 2.04
CA LEU A 185 33.48 29.11 1.02
C LEU A 185 33.32 30.49 1.62
N ASP A 186 34.16 31.44 1.13
CA ASP A 186 34.25 32.84 1.52
C ASP A 186 34.46 33.71 0.29
N LEU A 187 33.82 34.88 0.22
CA LEU A 187 33.85 35.82 -0.88
C LEU A 187 34.69 37.09 -0.53
N SER A 188 35.51 37.04 0.52
CA SER A 188 36.27 38.19 0.99
C SER A 188 37.39 38.66 0.05
N SER A 189 37.82 37.75 -0.85
CA SER A 189 38.85 38.06 -1.86
C SER A 189 38.43 37.58 -3.24
N GLN A 190 38.98 38.23 -4.30
CA GLN A 190 38.73 37.84 -5.69
C GLN A 190 39.09 36.38 -5.97
N SER A 191 40.26 35.93 -5.46
CA SER A 191 40.72 34.56 -5.66
C SER A 191 39.79 33.54 -5.00
N ASN A 192 39.31 33.82 -3.78
CA ASN A 192 38.36 32.96 -3.08
C ASN A 192 37.03 32.92 -3.81
N SER A 193 36.55 34.08 -4.31
CA SER A 193 35.30 34.15 -5.08
C SER A 193 35.37 33.35 -6.37
N ALA A 194 36.48 33.40 -7.08
CA ALA A 194 36.69 32.60 -8.28
C ALA A 194 36.74 31.07 -7.99
N SER A 195 37.36 30.69 -6.89
CA SER A 195 37.37 29.27 -6.44
C SER A 195 35.99 28.82 -5.98
N ALA A 196 35.22 29.70 -5.33
CA ALA A 196 33.87 29.42 -4.87
C ALA A 196 32.92 29.07 -6.03
N ILE A 197 33.08 29.70 -7.21
CA ILE A 197 32.25 29.41 -8.41
C ILE A 197 32.35 27.92 -8.78
N SER A 198 33.56 27.39 -8.87
CA SER A 198 33.80 25.98 -9.24
C SER A 198 33.19 25.00 -8.21
N THR A 199 33.29 25.34 -6.91
CA THR A 199 32.71 24.51 -5.86
C THR A 199 31.18 24.57 -5.86
N LEU A 200 30.62 25.75 -6.13
CA LEU A 200 29.16 25.93 -6.25
C LEU A 200 28.62 25.20 -7.49
N ASP A 201 29.34 25.19 -8.61
CA ASP A 201 28.94 24.40 -9.77
C ASP A 201 28.86 22.90 -9.44
N THR A 202 29.87 22.37 -8.72
CA THR A 202 29.86 20.97 -8.23
C THR A 202 28.69 20.71 -7.24
N ALA A 203 28.40 21.68 -6.37
CA ALA A 203 27.27 21.56 -5.43
C ALA A 203 25.93 21.52 -6.17
N ILE A 204 25.73 22.40 -7.17
CA ILE A 204 24.52 22.43 -8.02
C ILE A 204 24.36 21.10 -8.77
N ASP A 205 25.45 20.57 -9.34
CA ASP A 205 25.42 19.27 -10.04
C ASP A 205 25.04 18.12 -9.08
N SER A 206 25.54 18.15 -7.84
CA SER A 206 25.20 17.17 -6.82
C SER A 206 23.71 17.22 -6.45
N VAL A 207 23.16 18.43 -6.25
CA VAL A 207 21.74 18.62 -5.97
C VAL A 207 20.87 18.15 -7.15
N ASN A 208 21.27 18.48 -8.39
CA ASN A 208 20.56 18.06 -9.60
C ASN A 208 20.59 16.53 -9.78
N THR A 209 21.71 15.88 -9.48
CA THR A 209 21.84 14.41 -9.51
C THR A 209 20.90 13.79 -8.51
N MET A 210 20.88 14.28 -7.26
CA MET A 210 19.97 13.78 -6.23
C MET A 210 18.49 13.98 -6.61
N ARG A 211 18.14 15.13 -7.20
CA ARG A 211 16.77 15.37 -7.69
C ARG A 211 16.39 14.40 -8.82
N SER A 212 17.34 14.11 -9.72
CA SER A 212 17.14 13.09 -10.76
C SER A 212 16.89 11.70 -10.19
N ASP A 213 17.65 11.33 -9.16
CA ASP A 213 17.47 10.04 -8.46
C ASP A 213 16.14 9.96 -7.75
N MET A 214 15.71 11.04 -7.06
CA MET A 214 14.37 11.14 -6.45
C MET A 214 13.28 10.98 -7.51
N GLY A 215 13.39 11.64 -8.67
CA GLY A 215 12.47 11.47 -9.79
C GLY A 215 12.42 10.02 -10.31
N ALA A 216 13.59 9.37 -10.41
CA ALA A 216 13.66 7.97 -10.81
C ALA A 216 13.00 7.03 -9.79
N PHE A 217 13.15 7.30 -8.49
CA PHE A 217 12.45 6.54 -7.43
C PHE A 217 10.94 6.72 -7.50
N VAL A 218 10.44 7.95 -7.69
CA VAL A 218 9.01 8.21 -7.85
C VAL A 218 8.46 7.41 -9.03
N ASN A 219 9.08 7.48 -10.20
CA ASN A 219 8.66 6.70 -11.37
C ASN A 219 8.62 5.19 -11.11
N ARG A 220 9.65 4.66 -10.43
CA ARG A 220 9.69 3.23 -10.06
C ARG A 220 8.56 2.83 -9.12
N ILE A 221 8.26 3.68 -8.13
CA ILE A 221 7.18 3.45 -7.17
C ILE A 221 5.82 3.54 -7.87
N GLU A 222 5.64 4.47 -8.81
CA GLU A 222 4.39 4.57 -9.60
C GLU A 222 4.15 3.31 -10.45
N HIS A 223 5.19 2.79 -11.08
CA HIS A 223 5.10 1.50 -11.79
C HIS A 223 4.73 0.35 -10.86
N ALA A 224 5.30 0.32 -9.65
CA ALA A 224 4.93 -0.66 -8.63
C ALA A 224 3.45 -0.51 -8.21
N ILE A 225 2.96 0.72 -7.98
CA ILE A 225 1.55 1.01 -7.66
C ILE A 225 0.61 0.50 -8.77
N ASN A 226 0.96 0.73 -10.03
CA ASN A 226 0.18 0.28 -11.18
C ASN A 226 0.11 -1.25 -11.25
N ASN A 227 1.23 -1.92 -11.02
CA ASN A 227 1.30 -3.38 -10.94
C ASN A 227 0.47 -3.91 -9.77
N LEU A 228 0.65 -3.36 -8.56
CA LEU A 228 -0.12 -3.72 -7.37
C LEU A 228 -1.62 -3.54 -7.57
N THR A 229 -2.04 -2.47 -8.26
CA THR A 229 -3.45 -2.19 -8.54
C THR A 229 -4.04 -3.27 -9.47
N THR A 230 -3.31 -3.63 -10.52
CA THR A 230 -3.72 -4.69 -11.45
C THR A 230 -3.75 -6.06 -10.76
N SER A 231 -2.71 -6.38 -10.00
CA SER A 231 -2.61 -7.62 -9.23
C SER A 231 -3.73 -7.75 -8.20
N ASN A 232 -3.99 -6.68 -7.44
CA ASN A 232 -5.07 -6.64 -6.44
C ASN A 232 -6.44 -6.91 -7.08
N THR A 233 -6.74 -6.24 -8.21
CA THR A 233 -8.01 -6.44 -8.94
C THR A 233 -8.15 -7.87 -9.44
N ASN A 234 -7.10 -8.45 -10.02
CA ASN A 234 -7.13 -9.82 -10.51
C ASN A 234 -7.27 -10.85 -9.39
N GLN A 235 -6.57 -10.64 -8.28
CA GLN A 235 -6.66 -11.51 -7.10
C GLN A 235 -8.04 -11.44 -6.44
N GLN A 236 -8.63 -10.24 -6.36
CA GLN A 236 -9.98 -10.06 -5.86
C GLN A 236 -11.03 -10.70 -6.78
N ALA A 237 -10.87 -10.60 -8.09
CA ALA A 237 -11.72 -11.30 -9.05
C ALA A 237 -11.59 -12.83 -8.92
N ALA A 238 -10.38 -13.34 -8.72
CA ALA A 238 -10.15 -14.77 -8.47
C ALA A 238 -10.76 -15.24 -7.14
N GLU A 239 -10.65 -14.44 -6.07
CA GLU A 239 -11.31 -14.72 -4.79
C GLU A 239 -12.82 -14.79 -4.95
N SER A 240 -13.42 -13.82 -5.66
CA SER A 240 -14.85 -13.76 -5.95
C SER A 240 -15.34 -15.00 -6.70
N LEU A 241 -14.64 -15.45 -7.73
CA LEU A 241 -14.98 -16.67 -8.46
C LEU A 241 -14.99 -17.94 -7.59
N ILE A 242 -14.15 -17.98 -6.56
CA ILE A 242 -14.06 -19.12 -5.64
C ILE A 242 -15.13 -19.01 -4.55
N ARG A 243 -15.30 -17.84 -3.97
CA ARG A 243 -16.01 -17.67 -2.70
C ARG A 243 -17.41 -17.09 -2.83
N ASP A 244 -17.69 -16.26 -3.84
CA ASP A 244 -18.99 -15.60 -3.96
C ASP A 244 -20.06 -16.57 -4.46
N VAL A 245 -21.30 -16.35 -4.02
CA VAL A 245 -22.44 -17.13 -4.43
C VAL A 245 -23.09 -16.56 -5.71
N ASP A 246 -23.47 -17.46 -6.61
CA ASP A 246 -24.41 -17.12 -7.70
C ASP A 246 -25.83 -17.06 -7.10
N PHE A 247 -26.33 -15.84 -6.89
CA PHE A 247 -27.65 -15.59 -6.31
C PHE A 247 -28.77 -16.21 -7.14
N ALA A 248 -28.67 -16.22 -8.48
CA ALA A 248 -29.72 -16.78 -9.32
C ALA A 248 -29.83 -18.30 -9.14
N HIS A 249 -28.70 -18.97 -9.11
CA HIS A 249 -28.65 -20.42 -8.89
C HIS A 249 -29.08 -20.79 -7.46
N GLU A 250 -28.63 -20.07 -6.45
CA GLU A 250 -28.91 -20.40 -5.04
C GLU A 250 -30.35 -20.05 -4.63
N THR A 251 -30.94 -18.97 -5.17
CA THR A 251 -32.38 -18.68 -4.97
C THR A 251 -33.28 -19.74 -5.61
N ALA A 252 -32.91 -20.25 -6.78
CA ALA A 252 -33.63 -21.37 -7.41
C ALA A 252 -33.55 -22.64 -6.56
N ARG A 253 -32.38 -22.92 -5.94
CA ARG A 253 -32.23 -24.05 -5.00
C ARG A 253 -33.05 -23.84 -3.74
N PHE A 254 -33.01 -22.65 -3.15
CA PHE A 254 -33.81 -22.32 -1.97
C PHE A 254 -35.31 -22.50 -2.22
N THR A 255 -35.83 -21.93 -3.34
CA THR A 255 -37.24 -22.06 -3.71
C THR A 255 -37.63 -23.53 -3.94
N ARG A 256 -36.78 -24.32 -4.60
CA ARG A 256 -37.00 -25.76 -4.77
C ARG A 256 -37.08 -26.47 -3.41
N ASN A 257 -36.17 -26.17 -2.49
CA ASN A 257 -36.17 -26.79 -1.16
C ASN A 257 -37.39 -26.36 -0.36
N GLN A 258 -37.86 -25.11 -0.51
CA GLN A 258 -39.10 -24.66 0.11
C GLN A 258 -40.33 -25.41 -0.40
N ILE A 259 -40.46 -25.64 -1.72
CA ILE A 259 -41.52 -26.45 -2.32
C ILE A 259 -41.43 -27.91 -1.84
N LEU A 260 -40.19 -28.47 -1.80
CA LEU A 260 -39.96 -29.81 -1.32
C LEU A 260 -40.35 -29.98 0.16
N THR A 261 -40.09 -28.98 0.99
CA THR A 261 -40.50 -28.98 2.41
C THR A 261 -42.03 -29.04 2.53
N GLN A 262 -42.77 -28.21 1.77
CA GLN A 262 -44.23 -28.23 1.74
C GLN A 262 -44.76 -29.58 1.25
N SER A 263 -44.19 -30.13 0.19
CA SER A 263 -44.54 -31.45 -0.35
C SER A 263 -44.27 -32.57 0.65
N ALA A 264 -43.08 -32.54 1.31
CA ALA A 264 -42.69 -33.57 2.27
C ALA A 264 -43.59 -33.53 3.52
N THR A 265 -44.01 -32.36 3.99
CA THR A 265 -44.97 -32.25 5.12
C THR A 265 -46.36 -32.82 4.74
N ALA A 266 -46.86 -32.55 3.52
CA ALA A 266 -48.09 -33.15 3.04
C ALA A 266 -47.99 -34.67 2.91
N MET A 267 -46.90 -35.18 2.37
CA MET A 267 -46.63 -36.63 2.27
C MET A 267 -46.49 -37.29 3.63
N LEU A 268 -45.86 -36.59 4.62
CA LEU A 268 -45.76 -37.09 5.99
C LEU A 268 -47.14 -37.22 6.63
N SER A 269 -48.04 -36.22 6.44
CA SER A 269 -49.43 -36.32 6.86
C SER A 269 -50.13 -37.52 6.24
N GLN A 270 -49.98 -37.71 4.91
CA GLN A 270 -50.59 -38.82 4.19
C GLN A 270 -50.05 -40.18 4.68
N ALA A 271 -48.73 -40.30 4.89
CA ALA A 271 -48.09 -41.50 5.39
C ALA A 271 -48.55 -41.89 6.82
N ASN A 272 -48.90 -40.88 7.63
CA ASN A 272 -49.45 -41.10 8.98
C ASN A 272 -50.93 -41.48 8.95
N MET A 273 -51.72 -41.09 7.95
CA MET A 273 -53.13 -41.48 7.83
C MET A 273 -53.31 -42.96 7.38
N VAL A 274 -52.37 -43.54 6.65
CA VAL A 274 -52.51 -44.92 6.16
C VAL A 274 -52.66 -45.95 7.27
N PRO A 275 -51.89 -45.94 8.38
CA PRO A 275 -52.12 -46.85 9.51
C PRO A 275 -53.45 -46.61 10.25
N GLN A 276 -53.91 -45.36 10.33
CA GLN A 276 -55.16 -44.99 10.99
C GLN A 276 -56.37 -45.51 10.25
N GLY A 277 -56.36 -45.47 8.90
CA GLY A 277 -57.43 -46.05 8.08
C GLY A 277 -57.56 -47.58 8.24
N VAL A 278 -56.45 -48.26 8.50
CA VAL A 278 -56.47 -49.70 8.76
C VAL A 278 -57.02 -50.01 10.17
N LEU A 279 -56.74 -49.16 11.16
CA LEU A 279 -57.30 -49.28 12.52
C LEU A 279 -58.84 -49.10 12.53
N GLN A 280 -59.35 -48.16 11.68
CA GLN A 280 -60.79 -47.96 11.52
C GLN A 280 -61.53 -49.13 10.83
N LEU A 281 -60.80 -49.95 10.03
CA LEU A 281 -61.37 -51.12 9.40
C LEU A 281 -61.33 -52.39 10.31
N LEU A 282 -60.57 -52.36 11.39
CA LEU A 282 -60.40 -53.46 12.36
C LEU A 282 -61.19 -53.23 13.65
N GLY A 283 -61.71 -52.05 13.90
CA GLY A 283 -62.59 -51.69 15.02
C GLY A 283 -63.96 -51.30 14.54
#